data_8d0406d9908f97dba3c6b367a6c54298
#
_entry.id   8d0406d9908f97dba3c6b367a6c54298
#
_cell.length_a   1.000
_cell.length_b   1.000
_cell.length_c   1.000
_cell.angle_alpha   90.00
_cell.angle_beta   90.00
_cell.angle_gamma   90.00
#
_symmetry.space_group_name_H-M   'P 1'
#
loop_
_entity.id
_entity.type
_entity.pdbx_description
1 polymer ?
#
loop_
_entity_poly.entity_id
_entity_poly.type
_entity_poly.pdbx_seq_one_letter_code
_entity_poly.pdbx_strand_id
1 'polypeptide(L)'
;GFSIGVLLIKDEPTQQNTDKLDLTTTSAMRWLLDKAANVEEAITMLENMDMHASANASHHFQMADAQGNSAVIEYIDNELRVIRKEPDGLQYLTNFLISEDVYGFGKGQDRYEILENTLTQNHGILSEMESMDLLQAVSQDKISEDTGKQTATQWSVVYNNTKKTAKI
;
A
#
# COMPACT_ATOMS: atom_id res chain seq x y z
N GLY A 1 -15.26 -2.19 8.21
CA GLY A 1 -13.82 -2.26 8.46
C GLY A 1 -13.05 -1.40 7.46
N PHE A 2 -11.89 -1.02 7.89
CA PHE A 2 -10.92 -0.26 7.09
C PHE A 2 -9.55 -0.91 7.32
N SER A 3 -8.75 -1.04 6.27
CA SER A 3 -7.40 -1.58 6.32
C SER A 3 -6.44 -0.70 5.53
N ILE A 4 -5.18 -0.70 5.93
CA ILE A 4 -4.10 0.05 5.29
C ILE A 4 -2.83 -0.80 5.25
N GLY A 5 -2.17 -0.83 4.10
CA GLY A 5 -0.82 -1.34 3.89
C GLY A 5 0.10 -0.21 3.49
N VAL A 6 1.36 -0.32 3.89
CA VAL A 6 2.42 0.65 3.54
C VAL A 6 3.59 -0.09 2.94
N LEU A 7 4.05 0.39 1.79
CA LEU A 7 5.19 -0.20 1.10
C LEU A 7 6.24 0.88 0.85
N LEU A 8 7.49 0.49 1.01
CA LEU A 8 8.64 1.35 0.79
C LEU A 8 8.86 1.56 -0.71
N ILE A 9 9.05 2.81 -1.12
CA ILE A 9 9.62 3.19 -2.41
C ILE A 9 11.04 3.69 -2.15
N LYS A 10 12.01 3.15 -2.88
CA LYS A 10 13.40 3.58 -2.75
C LYS A 10 13.63 4.86 -3.55
N ASP A 11 13.14 5.96 -3.02
CA ASP A 11 13.19 7.30 -3.60
C ASP A 11 13.50 8.33 -2.50
N GLU A 12 13.67 9.59 -2.89
CA GLU A 12 13.82 10.71 -1.97
C GLU A 12 12.66 10.75 -0.98
N PRO A 13 12.94 11.00 0.31
CA PRO A 13 11.90 11.01 1.32
C PRO A 13 10.91 12.15 1.12
N THR A 14 9.63 11.84 1.20
CA THR A 14 8.57 12.86 1.17
C THR A 14 8.75 13.85 2.33
N GLN A 15 8.74 15.13 2.01
CA GLN A 15 8.79 16.25 2.96
C GLN A 15 7.90 17.39 2.45
N GLN A 16 6.60 17.30 2.71
CA GLN A 16 5.68 18.38 2.39
C GLN A 16 5.89 19.57 3.34
N ASN A 17 5.65 20.77 2.86
CA ASN A 17 5.73 21.99 3.65
C ASN A 17 4.68 23.00 3.11
N THR A 18 3.43 22.78 3.49
CA THR A 18 2.28 23.60 3.05
C THR A 18 1.57 24.29 4.22
N ASP A 19 2.27 24.48 5.33
CA ASP A 19 1.76 25.07 6.58
C ASP A 19 0.63 24.26 7.26
N LYS A 20 0.47 22.98 6.92
CA LYS A 20 -0.42 22.05 7.61
C LYS A 20 0.34 21.35 8.75
N LEU A 21 -0.39 20.57 9.54
CA LEU A 21 0.22 19.79 10.61
C LEU A 21 1.04 18.63 10.04
N ASP A 22 2.28 18.50 10.50
CA ASP A 22 3.19 17.45 10.09
C ASP A 22 2.76 16.07 10.59
N LEU A 23 2.85 15.09 9.72
CA LEU A 23 2.52 13.71 10.02
C LEU A 23 3.58 12.78 9.44
N THR A 24 4.16 11.92 10.28
CA THR A 24 5.11 10.91 9.76
C THR A 24 4.38 9.71 9.18
N THR A 25 5.02 8.96 8.29
CA THR A 25 4.43 7.72 7.70
C THR A 25 3.87 6.79 8.77
N THR A 26 4.61 6.56 9.86
CA THR A 26 4.17 5.67 10.95
C THR A 26 2.99 6.23 11.74
N SER A 27 3.02 7.53 12.04
CA SER A 27 1.91 8.18 12.76
C SER A 27 0.67 8.31 11.88
N ALA A 28 0.84 8.48 10.57
CA ALA A 28 -0.26 8.47 9.61
C ALA A 28 -1.05 7.16 9.64
N MET A 29 -0.36 6.02 9.55
CA MET A 29 -1.03 4.72 9.63
C MET A 29 -1.87 4.58 10.90
N ARG A 30 -1.28 4.91 12.04
CA ARG A 30 -1.98 4.80 13.34
C ARG A 30 -3.19 5.74 13.40
N TRP A 31 -2.99 6.98 12.98
CA TRP A 31 -4.03 8.00 13.02
C TRP A 31 -5.21 7.68 12.08
N LEU A 32 -4.91 7.21 10.86
CA LEU A 32 -5.94 6.79 9.90
C LEU A 32 -6.74 5.59 10.43
N LEU A 33 -6.07 4.57 10.98
CA LEU A 33 -6.75 3.40 11.56
C LEU A 33 -7.62 3.75 12.78
N ASP A 34 -7.24 4.77 13.54
CA ASP A 34 -7.98 5.21 14.72
C ASP A 34 -9.19 6.10 14.37
N LYS A 35 -9.17 6.80 13.24
CA LYS A 35 -10.11 7.88 12.96
C LYS A 35 -10.93 7.71 11.68
N ALA A 36 -10.37 7.11 10.63
CA ALA A 36 -11.07 6.93 9.36
C ALA A 36 -11.98 5.70 9.41
N ALA A 37 -13.22 5.85 8.98
CA ALA A 37 -14.15 4.74 8.83
C ALA A 37 -14.12 4.09 7.44
N ASN A 38 -13.63 4.83 6.42
CA ASN A 38 -13.59 4.43 5.02
C ASN A 38 -12.44 5.11 4.26
N VAL A 39 -12.28 4.74 3.00
CA VAL A 39 -11.19 5.23 2.14
C VAL A 39 -11.27 6.74 1.90
N GLU A 40 -12.45 7.30 1.65
CA GLU A 40 -12.59 8.73 1.34
C GLU A 40 -12.32 9.62 2.56
N GLU A 41 -12.71 9.18 3.75
CA GLU A 41 -12.33 9.88 4.99
C GLU A 41 -10.82 9.87 5.18
N ALA A 42 -10.15 8.73 4.94
CA ALA A 42 -8.70 8.62 5.04
C ALA A 42 -7.98 9.53 4.03
N ILE A 43 -8.46 9.62 2.80
CA ILE A 43 -7.93 10.54 1.77
C ILE A 43 -8.07 11.98 2.24
N THR A 44 -9.26 12.40 2.68
CA THR A 44 -9.52 13.76 3.19
C THR A 44 -8.61 14.09 4.36
N MET A 45 -8.34 13.14 5.25
CA MET A 45 -7.43 13.34 6.37
C MET A 45 -5.99 13.57 5.88
N LEU A 46 -5.50 12.80 4.91
CA LEU A 46 -4.16 12.98 4.34
C LEU A 46 -4.01 14.30 3.57
N GLU A 47 -5.05 14.72 2.85
CA GLU A 47 -5.07 16.00 2.14
C GLU A 47 -4.93 17.23 3.07
N ASN A 48 -5.26 17.07 4.35
CA ASN A 48 -5.20 18.13 5.35
C ASN A 48 -3.95 18.09 6.23
N MET A 49 -2.97 17.28 5.89
CA MET A 49 -1.69 17.11 6.62
C MET A 49 -0.51 17.26 5.69
N ASP A 50 0.64 17.58 6.25
CA ASP A 50 1.93 17.54 5.57
C ASP A 50 2.65 16.21 5.92
N MET A 51 2.92 15.40 4.90
CA MET A 51 3.60 14.11 5.07
C MET A 51 5.11 14.30 5.14
N HIS A 52 5.70 13.76 6.20
CA HIS A 52 7.14 13.64 6.41
C HIS A 52 7.52 12.16 6.48
N ALA A 53 8.23 11.67 5.48
CA ALA A 53 8.53 10.26 5.36
C ALA A 53 9.37 9.73 6.53
N SER A 54 8.96 8.61 7.10
CA SER A 54 9.74 7.86 8.07
C SER A 54 10.89 7.12 7.39
N ALA A 55 11.94 6.80 8.14
CA ALA A 55 13.08 5.99 7.70
C ALA A 55 13.85 6.56 6.48
N ASN A 56 13.76 7.86 6.25
CA ASN A 56 14.46 8.56 5.16
C ASN A 56 14.24 7.91 3.78
N ALA A 57 13.00 7.52 3.49
CA ALA A 57 12.60 6.94 2.22
C ALA A 57 11.12 7.24 1.92
N SER A 58 10.76 7.36 0.66
CA SER A 58 9.36 7.53 0.27
C SER A 58 8.56 6.25 0.51
N HIS A 59 7.27 6.41 0.69
CA HIS A 59 6.33 5.32 0.90
C HIS A 59 5.04 5.59 0.14
N HIS A 60 4.39 4.52 -0.29
CA HIS A 60 3.01 4.61 -0.73
C HIS A 60 2.11 3.75 0.15
N PHE A 61 0.84 4.09 0.17
CA PHE A 61 -0.17 3.43 0.99
C PHE A 61 -1.21 2.78 0.08
N GLN A 62 -1.66 1.60 0.45
CA GLN A 62 -2.87 1.01 -0.12
C GLN A 62 -3.92 0.90 0.98
N MET A 63 -5.10 1.44 0.72
CA MET A 63 -6.22 1.47 1.65
C MET A 63 -7.41 0.76 1.04
N ALA A 64 -8.19 0.07 1.87
CA ALA A 64 -9.44 -0.58 1.46
C ALA A 64 -10.47 -0.55 2.58
N ASP A 65 -11.76 -0.50 2.23
CA ASP A 65 -12.87 -0.48 3.17
C ASP A 65 -13.91 -1.58 2.94
N ALA A 66 -14.88 -1.65 3.84
CA ALA A 66 -15.96 -2.64 3.82
C ALA A 66 -16.99 -2.42 2.70
N GLN A 67 -17.00 -1.26 2.06
CA GLN A 67 -17.84 -0.93 0.91
C GLN A 67 -17.21 -1.40 -0.42
N GLY A 68 -15.98 -1.91 -0.38
CA GLY A 68 -15.24 -2.35 -1.55
C GLY A 68 -14.46 -1.24 -2.24
N ASN A 69 -14.38 -0.05 -1.64
CA ASN A 69 -13.51 1.00 -2.15
C ASN A 69 -12.05 0.67 -1.81
N SER A 70 -11.17 1.04 -2.70
CA SER A 70 -9.73 0.99 -2.49
C SER A 70 -9.04 2.17 -3.17
N ALA A 71 -7.96 2.65 -2.58
CA ALA A 71 -7.12 3.67 -3.15
C ALA A 71 -5.65 3.44 -2.82
N VAL A 72 -4.79 3.82 -3.76
CA VAL A 72 -3.35 3.96 -3.54
C VAL A 72 -3.03 5.44 -3.39
N ILE A 73 -2.21 5.76 -2.40
CA ILE A 73 -1.68 7.09 -2.15
C ILE A 73 -0.18 7.06 -2.44
N GLU A 74 0.23 7.93 -3.33
CA GLU A 74 1.63 8.17 -3.65
C GLU A 74 1.99 9.63 -3.37
N TYR A 75 3.25 9.89 -3.04
CA TYR A 75 3.80 11.23 -2.93
C TYR A 75 4.92 11.36 -3.97
N ILE A 76 4.68 12.19 -4.98
CA ILE A 76 5.59 12.43 -6.09
C ILE A 76 5.94 13.91 -6.08
N ASP A 77 7.23 14.25 -6.03
CA ASP A 77 7.69 15.63 -5.90
C ASP A 77 7.01 16.38 -4.72
N ASN A 78 6.79 15.69 -3.62
CA ASN A 78 6.03 16.16 -2.44
C ASN A 78 4.56 16.49 -2.70
N GLU A 79 4.00 16.10 -3.83
CA GLU A 79 2.57 16.20 -4.12
C GLU A 79 1.85 14.89 -3.82
N LEU A 80 0.73 14.97 -3.12
CA LEU A 80 -0.13 13.82 -2.87
C LEU A 80 -0.86 13.43 -4.15
N ARG A 81 -0.77 12.17 -4.53
CA ARG A 81 -1.49 11.54 -5.65
C ARG A 81 -2.43 10.47 -5.13
N VAL A 82 -3.66 10.50 -5.60
CA VAL A 82 -4.70 9.53 -5.20
C VAL A 82 -5.13 8.71 -6.42
N ILE A 83 -4.89 7.41 -6.37
CA ILE A 83 -5.25 6.47 -7.42
C ILE A 83 -6.37 5.57 -6.88
N ARG A 84 -7.61 5.88 -7.24
CA ARG A 84 -8.77 5.11 -6.82
C ARG A 84 -8.94 3.86 -7.68
N LYS A 85 -9.38 2.79 -7.05
CA LYS A 85 -9.79 1.58 -7.75
C LYS A 85 -11.03 1.87 -8.62
N GLU A 86 -11.02 1.41 -9.86
CA GLU A 86 -12.23 1.42 -10.69
C GLU A 86 -13.35 0.59 -10.06
N PRO A 87 -14.64 0.90 -10.29
CA PRO A 87 -15.76 0.25 -9.60
C PRO A 87 -15.71 -1.29 -9.64
N ASP A 88 -15.45 -1.86 -10.82
CA ASP A 88 -15.35 -3.31 -11.02
C ASP A 88 -13.89 -3.76 -11.18
N GLY A 89 -12.94 -2.88 -10.89
CA GLY A 89 -11.51 -3.11 -11.06
C GLY A 89 -10.88 -3.86 -9.89
N LEU A 90 -9.67 -4.29 -10.14
CA LEU A 90 -8.75 -4.83 -9.13
C LEU A 90 -7.70 -3.79 -8.80
N GLN A 91 -7.22 -3.79 -7.57
CA GLN A 91 -6.10 -2.94 -7.18
C GLN A 91 -5.10 -3.77 -6.37
N TYR A 92 -3.89 -3.82 -6.87
CA TYR A 92 -2.75 -4.51 -6.26
C TYR A 92 -1.52 -3.62 -6.36
N LEU A 93 -0.56 -3.83 -5.47
CA LEU A 93 0.56 -2.94 -5.28
C LEU A 93 1.79 -3.73 -4.83
N THR A 94 2.95 -3.29 -5.30
CA THR A 94 4.26 -3.73 -4.80
C THR A 94 5.15 -2.52 -4.52
N ASN A 95 6.45 -2.61 -4.60
CA ASN A 95 7.35 -1.53 -4.20
C ASN A 95 7.79 -0.64 -5.39
N PHE A 96 6.87 -0.32 -6.31
CA PHE A 96 7.09 0.65 -7.38
C PHE A 96 5.86 1.55 -7.58
N LEU A 97 6.09 2.76 -8.11
CA LEU A 97 5.04 3.76 -8.34
C LEU A 97 4.12 3.33 -9.48
N ILE A 98 2.80 3.54 -9.31
CA ILE A 98 1.77 3.21 -10.31
C ILE A 98 1.11 4.44 -10.93
N SER A 99 1.46 5.66 -10.51
CA SER A 99 1.07 6.89 -11.20
C SER A 99 1.62 6.90 -12.63
N GLU A 100 0.82 7.33 -13.61
CA GLU A 100 1.11 7.18 -15.04
C GLU A 100 2.44 7.80 -15.47
N ASP A 101 2.73 9.01 -14.99
CA ASP A 101 3.92 9.79 -15.35
C ASP A 101 5.24 9.21 -14.82
N VAL A 102 5.19 8.38 -13.79
CA VAL A 102 6.35 7.74 -13.15
C VAL A 102 6.19 6.23 -13.02
N TYR A 103 5.29 5.64 -13.81
CA TYR A 103 4.96 4.23 -13.73
C TYR A 103 6.19 3.31 -13.83
N GLY A 104 6.29 2.37 -12.88
CA GLY A 104 7.36 1.39 -12.85
C GLY A 104 8.62 1.83 -12.10
N PHE A 105 8.68 3.08 -11.61
CA PHE A 105 9.81 3.50 -10.79
C PHE A 105 9.78 2.77 -9.43
N GLY A 106 10.81 2.00 -9.16
CA GLY A 106 10.93 1.18 -7.94
C GLY A 106 11.27 -0.28 -8.25
N LYS A 107 10.80 -1.20 -7.43
CA LYS A 107 11.09 -2.65 -7.52
C LYS A 107 9.84 -3.49 -7.27
N GLY A 108 9.87 -4.75 -7.71
CA GLY A 108 8.81 -5.71 -7.43
C GLY A 108 7.84 -5.93 -8.57
N GLN A 109 8.22 -5.55 -9.80
CA GLN A 109 7.45 -5.81 -11.01
C GLN A 109 7.19 -7.32 -11.22
N ASP A 110 8.17 -8.16 -10.86
CA ASP A 110 8.05 -9.61 -10.86
C ASP A 110 6.89 -10.12 -9.98
N ARG A 111 6.75 -9.56 -8.79
CA ARG A 111 5.66 -9.88 -7.86
C ARG A 111 4.33 -9.28 -8.30
N TYR A 112 4.37 -8.08 -8.88
CA TYR A 112 3.20 -7.43 -9.43
C TYR A 112 2.57 -8.24 -10.55
N GLU A 113 3.38 -8.80 -11.45
CA GLU A 113 2.91 -9.69 -12.52
C GLU A 113 2.23 -10.95 -11.97
N ILE A 114 2.75 -11.54 -10.89
CA ILE A 114 2.12 -12.69 -10.22
C ILE A 114 0.74 -12.29 -9.66
N LEU A 115 0.65 -11.13 -9.00
CA LEU A 115 -0.62 -10.60 -8.47
C LEU A 115 -1.63 -10.39 -9.61
N GLU A 116 -1.21 -9.69 -10.66
CA GLU A 116 -2.05 -9.38 -11.82
C GLU A 116 -2.61 -10.64 -12.47
N ASN A 117 -1.75 -11.59 -12.80
CA ASN A 117 -2.13 -12.84 -13.44
C ASN A 117 -3.10 -13.64 -12.58
N THR A 118 -2.79 -13.81 -11.29
CA THR A 118 -3.62 -14.61 -10.38
C THR A 118 -4.98 -13.96 -10.15
N LEU A 119 -5.00 -12.66 -9.87
CA LEU A 119 -6.24 -11.94 -9.61
C LEU A 119 -7.13 -11.84 -10.86
N THR A 120 -6.53 -11.62 -12.03
CA THR A 120 -7.27 -11.58 -13.29
C THR A 120 -7.89 -12.93 -13.63
N GLN A 121 -7.14 -14.04 -13.50
CA GLN A 121 -7.63 -15.39 -13.75
C GLN A 121 -8.80 -15.78 -12.84
N ASN A 122 -8.80 -15.29 -11.61
CA ASN A 122 -9.85 -15.56 -10.62
C ASN A 122 -10.90 -14.45 -10.53
N HIS A 123 -10.91 -13.50 -11.47
CA HIS A 123 -11.83 -12.34 -11.46
C HIS A 123 -11.83 -11.58 -10.12
N GLY A 124 -10.70 -11.52 -9.44
CA GLY A 124 -10.55 -10.88 -8.12
C GLY A 124 -11.19 -11.62 -6.95
N ILE A 125 -11.70 -12.82 -7.15
CA ILE A 125 -12.39 -13.61 -6.12
C ILE A 125 -11.46 -14.71 -5.63
N LEU A 126 -11.01 -14.58 -4.40
CA LEU A 126 -10.17 -15.57 -3.73
C LEU A 126 -10.76 -15.91 -2.36
N SER A 127 -10.70 -17.18 -1.98
CA SER A 127 -10.92 -17.60 -0.60
C SER A 127 -9.79 -17.07 0.31
N GLU A 128 -9.97 -17.14 1.62
CA GLU A 128 -8.92 -16.77 2.57
C GLU A 128 -7.65 -17.61 2.37
N MET A 129 -7.79 -18.90 2.04
CA MET A 129 -6.67 -19.79 1.80
C MET A 129 -5.93 -19.41 0.50
N GLU A 130 -6.63 -19.23 -0.60
CA GLU A 130 -6.05 -18.81 -1.87
C GLU A 130 -5.37 -17.43 -1.77
N SER A 131 -5.92 -16.54 -0.94
CA SER A 131 -5.27 -15.25 -0.66
C SER A 131 -3.96 -15.42 0.10
N MET A 132 -3.89 -16.35 1.08
CA MET A 132 -2.65 -16.66 1.78
C MET A 132 -1.62 -17.33 0.85
N ASP A 133 -2.06 -18.25 -0.03
CA ASP A 133 -1.19 -18.88 -1.03
C ASP A 133 -0.62 -17.84 -2.01
N LEU A 134 -1.43 -16.87 -2.43
CA LEU A 134 -0.96 -15.76 -3.26
C LEU A 134 0.06 -14.89 -2.53
N LEU A 135 -0.17 -14.56 -1.27
CA LEU A 135 0.78 -13.81 -0.44
C LEU A 135 2.09 -14.59 -0.25
N GLN A 136 2.02 -15.91 -0.11
CA GLN A 136 3.20 -16.76 -0.08
C GLN A 136 3.96 -16.74 -1.41
N ALA A 137 3.27 -16.79 -2.55
CA ALA A 137 3.88 -16.73 -3.88
C ALA A 137 4.62 -15.42 -4.16
N VAL A 138 4.18 -14.30 -3.57
CA VAL A 138 4.83 -12.99 -3.67
C VAL A 138 5.72 -12.65 -2.47
N SER A 139 5.95 -13.60 -1.58
CA SER A 139 6.84 -13.42 -0.43
C SER A 139 8.28 -13.18 -0.87
N GLN A 140 9.04 -12.49 -0.04
CA GLN A 140 10.46 -12.23 -0.30
C GLN A 140 11.34 -13.05 0.63
N ASP A 141 12.37 -13.67 0.07
CA ASP A 141 13.51 -14.24 0.78
C ASP A 141 14.75 -13.93 -0.06
N LYS A 142 15.39 -12.82 0.25
CA LYS A 142 16.51 -12.29 -0.53
C LYS A 142 17.68 -11.94 0.38
N ILE A 143 18.89 -12.17 -0.11
CA ILE A 143 20.11 -11.63 0.49
C ILE A 143 20.33 -10.25 -0.14
N SER A 144 20.43 -9.21 0.70
CA SER A 144 20.74 -7.86 0.26
C SER A 144 22.15 -7.82 -0.34
N GLU A 145 22.27 -7.41 -1.59
CA GLU A 145 23.57 -7.26 -2.26
C GLU A 145 24.45 -6.21 -1.58
N ASP A 146 23.83 -5.15 -1.04
CA ASP A 146 24.54 -4.04 -0.40
C ASP A 146 25.09 -4.38 0.99
N THR A 147 24.36 -5.21 1.75
CA THR A 147 24.66 -5.46 3.18
C THR A 147 24.99 -6.93 3.49
N GLY A 148 24.77 -7.84 2.57
CA GLY A 148 24.89 -9.29 2.80
C GLY A 148 23.86 -9.86 3.80
N LYS A 149 22.92 -9.06 4.25
CA LYS A 149 21.88 -9.49 5.21
C LYS A 149 20.70 -10.11 4.50
N GLN A 150 20.20 -11.21 5.05
CA GLN A 150 18.95 -11.82 4.61
C GLN A 150 17.78 -10.94 5.01
N THR A 151 16.91 -10.65 4.04
CA THR A 151 15.61 -10.00 4.22
C THR A 151 14.53 -10.96 3.77
N ALA A 152 13.59 -11.27 4.64
CA ALA A 152 12.51 -12.19 4.34
C ALA A 152 11.17 -11.64 4.81
N THR A 153 10.10 -12.05 4.13
CA THR A 153 8.73 -11.81 4.63
C THR A 153 8.55 -12.51 5.97
N GLN A 154 8.25 -11.78 7.01
CA GLN A 154 8.13 -12.31 8.37
C GLN A 154 6.72 -12.82 8.66
N TRP A 155 5.72 -12.21 8.09
CA TRP A 155 4.30 -12.60 8.18
C TRP A 155 3.52 -12.05 6.98
N SER A 156 2.38 -12.64 6.73
CA SER A 156 1.38 -12.17 5.78
C SER A 156 0.02 -12.08 6.48
N VAL A 157 -0.81 -11.14 6.06
CA VAL A 157 -2.13 -10.91 6.67
C VAL A 157 -3.19 -10.76 5.59
N VAL A 158 -4.30 -11.48 5.75
CA VAL A 158 -5.51 -11.30 4.94
C VAL A 158 -6.56 -10.59 5.79
N TYR A 159 -7.00 -9.42 5.37
CA TYR A 159 -8.09 -8.67 6.01
C TYR A 159 -9.41 -8.91 5.29
N ASN A 160 -10.43 -9.27 6.04
CA ASN A 160 -11.81 -9.24 5.56
C ASN A 160 -12.51 -8.02 6.18
N ASN A 161 -12.55 -6.92 5.45
CA ASN A 161 -13.08 -5.65 5.94
C ASN A 161 -14.59 -5.70 6.22
N THR A 162 -15.35 -6.51 5.50
CA THR A 162 -16.79 -6.72 5.74
C THR A 162 -17.03 -7.47 7.05
N LYS A 163 -16.31 -8.55 7.29
CA LYS A 163 -16.42 -9.35 8.53
C LYS A 163 -15.61 -8.74 9.69
N LYS A 164 -14.76 -7.76 9.43
CA LYS A 164 -13.83 -7.15 10.41
C LYS A 164 -12.91 -8.19 11.05
N THR A 165 -12.37 -9.10 10.24
CA THR A 165 -11.44 -10.14 10.68
C THR A 165 -10.11 -10.01 9.97
N ALA A 166 -9.04 -10.49 10.62
CA ALA A 166 -7.71 -10.63 10.06
C ALA A 166 -7.22 -12.07 10.28
N LYS A 167 -6.54 -12.62 9.30
CA LYS A 167 -5.89 -13.92 9.36
C LYS A 167 -4.40 -13.74 9.05
N ILE A 168 -3.55 -14.29 9.91
CA ILE A 168 -2.09 -14.29 9.81
C ILE A 168 -1.64 -15.71 9.44
#